data_41bd5f5a7e05eb6834cbfd98ab522ca6
#
_entry.id   41bd5f5a7e05eb6834cbfd98ab522ca6
#
_cell.length_a   1.000
_cell.length_b   1.000
_cell.length_c   1.000
_cell.angle_alpha   90.00
_cell.angle_beta   90.00
_cell.angle_gamma   90.00
#
_symmetry.space_group_name_H-M   'P 1'
#
loop_
_entity.id
_entity.type
_entity.pdbx_description
1 polymer ?
#
loop_
_entity_poly.entity_id
_entity_poly.type
_entity_poly.pdbx_seq_one_letter_code
_entity_poly.pdbx_strand_id
1 'polypeptide(L)'
;MGAVASLLIIVQVSVFLAWSLTKPIRSMGAACKKLDENKDGFREYSFPETARKDEIGQLARTFENLLKNLDNYTKMEYTSRMSSALAHEIKNPLAGIRSGIQVLGGRAVKENEKLLCDSMLHEIDRVTGLINDLFTLSVKKDNNRHVFPADAVLREVASIYAKECEQQNVAFETDCTACEVFADENEMRQMLYNLLTNSMRAVSRDGTGKICLSVSSDGGMTTFCVSDNGKGMNEEELKRAREPFYTKSINGVGLGLAIVNRLIEQNHGKMEMESAPGCGTTVRLIFESRDEHEKGTDR
;
A
#
# COMPACT_ATOMS: atom_id res chain seq x y z
N MET A 1 27.50 43.80 17.97
CA MET A 1 28.35 42.59 17.94
C MET A 1 27.55 41.31 18.22
N GLY A 2 26.69 41.25 19.25
CA GLY A 2 25.94 40.03 19.59
C GLY A 2 24.96 39.51 18.53
N ALA A 3 24.23 40.42 17.86
CA ALA A 3 23.23 40.01 16.84
C ALA A 3 23.84 39.37 15.58
N VAL A 4 25.02 39.84 15.17
CA VAL A 4 25.76 39.25 14.02
C VAL A 4 26.32 37.87 14.38
N ALA A 5 26.82 37.67 15.59
CA ALA A 5 27.29 36.40 16.07
C ALA A 5 26.15 35.38 16.18
N SER A 6 24.96 35.78 16.68
CA SER A 6 23.80 34.94 16.76
C SER A 6 23.27 34.53 15.36
N LEU A 7 23.28 35.45 14.39
CA LEU A 7 22.89 35.14 13.01
C LEU A 7 23.85 34.12 12.35
N LEU A 8 25.15 34.29 12.55
CA LEU A 8 26.15 33.36 12.05
C LEU A 8 25.99 31.94 12.63
N ILE A 9 25.72 31.83 13.93
CA ILE A 9 25.46 30.54 14.59
C ILE A 9 24.18 29.89 14.02
N ILE A 10 23.09 30.64 13.83
CA ILE A 10 21.84 30.13 13.25
C ILE A 10 22.09 29.62 11.84
N VAL A 11 22.83 30.36 11.01
CA VAL A 11 23.17 29.92 9.64
C VAL A 11 24.03 28.67 9.66
N GLN A 12 25.07 28.60 10.52
CA GLN A 12 25.89 27.41 10.65
C GLN A 12 25.12 26.19 11.12
N VAL A 13 24.24 26.33 12.11
CA VAL A 13 23.36 25.24 12.59
C VAL A 13 22.39 24.81 11.51
N SER A 14 21.78 25.75 10.77
CA SER A 14 20.87 25.42 9.67
C SER A 14 21.56 24.69 8.52
N VAL A 15 22.76 25.11 8.14
CA VAL A 15 23.60 24.44 7.13
C VAL A 15 23.99 23.05 7.63
N PHE A 16 24.41 22.93 8.88
CA PHE A 16 24.77 21.66 9.50
C PHE A 16 23.58 20.68 9.51
N LEU A 17 22.39 21.13 9.90
CA LEU A 17 21.17 20.31 9.88
C LEU A 17 20.77 19.90 8.45
N ALA A 18 20.88 20.83 7.49
CA ALA A 18 20.62 20.51 6.08
C ALA A 18 21.57 19.44 5.54
N TRP A 19 22.85 19.50 5.90
CA TRP A 19 23.86 18.51 5.50
C TRP A 19 23.75 17.20 6.29
N SER A 20 23.46 17.28 7.58
CA SER A 20 23.43 16.14 8.49
C SER A 20 22.18 15.29 8.37
N LEU A 21 21.01 15.90 8.11
CA LEU A 21 19.71 15.22 8.05
C LEU A 21 19.08 15.25 6.65
N THR A 22 18.92 16.44 6.06
CA THR A 22 18.12 16.59 4.84
C THR A 22 18.79 15.98 3.61
N LYS A 23 20.11 16.14 3.45
CA LYS A 23 20.85 15.62 2.30
C LYS A 23 20.86 14.08 2.27
N PRO A 24 21.20 13.37 3.37
CA PRO A 24 21.13 11.91 3.42
C PRO A 24 19.75 11.35 3.10
N ILE A 25 18.70 11.90 3.71
CA ILE A 25 17.34 11.43 3.50
C ILE A 25 16.89 11.65 2.05
N ARG A 26 17.26 12.80 1.47
CA ARG A 26 16.97 13.10 0.07
C ARG A 26 17.73 12.19 -0.90
N SER A 27 18.96 11.79 -0.56
CA SER A 27 19.75 10.83 -1.35
C SER A 27 19.11 9.43 -1.32
N MET A 28 18.65 8.99 -0.15
CA MET A 28 17.91 7.72 0.00
C MET A 28 16.58 7.76 -0.78
N GLY A 29 15.82 8.85 -0.69
CA GLY A 29 14.60 9.04 -1.45
C GLY A 29 14.83 9.07 -2.98
N ALA A 30 15.91 9.71 -3.43
CA ALA A 30 16.30 9.73 -4.84
C ALA A 30 16.74 8.34 -5.35
N ALA A 31 17.41 7.56 -4.51
CA ALA A 31 17.78 6.19 -4.82
C ALA A 31 16.54 5.29 -4.94
N CYS A 32 15.54 5.44 -4.04
CA CYS A 32 14.26 4.76 -4.17
C CYS A 32 13.53 5.12 -5.46
N LYS A 33 13.59 6.38 -5.90
CA LYS A 33 12.99 6.81 -7.16
C LYS A 33 13.70 6.20 -8.39
N LYS A 34 15.02 6.03 -8.32
CA LYS A 34 15.80 5.35 -9.39
C LYS A 34 15.53 3.84 -9.46
N LEU A 35 15.13 3.21 -8.34
CA LEU A 35 14.67 1.82 -8.31
C LEU A 35 13.42 1.61 -9.17
N ASP A 36 12.56 2.63 -9.24
CA ASP A 36 11.34 2.62 -10.05
C ASP A 36 11.63 2.76 -11.57
N GLU A 37 12.77 3.36 -11.92
CA GLU A 37 13.16 3.63 -13.32
C GLU A 37 14.01 2.50 -13.95
N ASN A 38 14.65 1.63 -13.17
CA ASN A 38 15.58 0.61 -13.65
C ASN A 38 15.02 -0.79 -13.58
N LYS A 39 14.73 -1.38 -14.75
CA LYS A 39 14.24 -2.75 -14.93
C LYS A 39 15.25 -3.87 -14.63
N ASP A 40 16.50 -3.54 -14.27
CA ASP A 40 17.60 -4.51 -14.20
C ASP A 40 17.95 -5.05 -12.80
N GLY A 41 17.04 -4.93 -11.83
CA GLY A 41 17.16 -5.59 -10.52
C GLY A 41 17.93 -4.79 -9.46
N PHE A 42 17.71 -5.19 -8.21
CA PHE A 42 18.19 -4.53 -6.99
C PHE A 42 19.70 -4.73 -6.71
N ARG A 43 20.50 -5.18 -7.68
CA ARG A 43 21.82 -5.80 -7.48
C ARG A 43 22.94 -4.90 -6.98
N GLU A 44 22.86 -3.57 -7.08
CA GLU A 44 24.01 -2.69 -6.77
C GLU A 44 23.63 -1.35 -6.13
N TYR A 45 22.76 -1.37 -5.11
CA TYR A 45 22.48 -0.14 -4.37
C TYR A 45 23.27 -0.14 -3.06
N SER A 46 24.29 0.71 -3.01
CA SER A 46 24.99 1.07 -1.79
C SER A 46 24.73 2.54 -1.48
N PHE A 47 24.34 2.81 -0.24
CA PHE A 47 24.14 4.18 0.22
C PHE A 47 25.44 4.69 0.84
N PRO A 48 25.98 5.84 0.39
CA PRO A 48 27.17 6.45 1.02
C PRO A 48 26.99 6.66 2.52
N GLU A 49 25.75 6.86 2.95
CA GLU A 49 25.37 7.08 4.34
C GLU A 49 25.57 5.85 5.25
N THR A 50 25.74 4.65 4.70
CA THR A 50 25.99 3.42 5.49
C THR A 50 27.29 3.48 6.29
N ALA A 51 28.23 4.31 5.87
CA ALA A 51 29.50 4.55 6.57
C ALA A 51 29.33 5.39 7.85
N ARG A 52 28.20 6.05 8.06
CA ARG A 52 27.93 6.86 9.26
C ARG A 52 27.69 5.98 10.48
N LYS A 53 28.10 6.48 11.65
CA LYS A 53 27.93 5.80 12.96
C LYS A 53 26.72 6.30 13.76
N ASP A 54 25.95 7.24 13.20
CA ASP A 54 24.74 7.81 13.80
C ASP A 54 23.47 7.10 13.35
N GLU A 55 22.33 7.59 13.80
CA GLU A 55 20.98 7.04 13.52
C GLU A 55 20.68 7.04 12.01
N ILE A 56 21.19 8.02 11.27
CA ILE A 56 21.07 8.07 9.80
C ILE A 56 21.86 6.93 9.15
N GLY A 57 23.07 6.64 9.65
CA GLY A 57 23.86 5.50 9.19
C GLY A 57 23.20 4.16 9.52
N GLN A 58 22.55 4.06 10.68
CA GLN A 58 21.78 2.88 11.04
C GLN A 58 20.58 2.70 10.13
N LEU A 59 19.84 3.77 9.83
CA LEU A 59 18.73 3.78 8.89
C LEU A 59 19.19 3.35 7.49
N ALA A 60 20.29 3.91 6.98
CA ALA A 60 20.84 3.58 5.66
C ALA A 60 21.23 2.10 5.56
N ARG A 61 21.91 1.55 6.59
CA ARG A 61 22.26 0.12 6.65
C ARG A 61 21.03 -0.78 6.70
N THR A 62 20.03 -0.42 7.50
CA THR A 62 18.78 -1.18 7.59
C THR A 62 18.07 -1.21 6.24
N PHE A 63 18.03 -0.07 5.56
CA PHE A 63 17.38 0.06 4.26
C PHE A 63 18.14 -0.69 3.15
N GLU A 64 19.47 -0.64 3.13
CA GLU A 64 20.32 -1.41 2.20
C GLU A 64 20.13 -2.91 2.39
N ASN A 65 20.10 -3.39 3.64
CA ASN A 65 19.83 -4.79 3.94
C ASN A 65 18.42 -5.21 3.50
N LEU A 66 17.45 -4.31 3.64
CA LEU A 66 16.07 -4.52 3.20
C LEU A 66 16.00 -4.71 1.68
N LEU A 67 16.68 -3.83 0.91
CA LEU A 67 16.74 -3.93 -0.54
C LEU A 67 17.47 -5.20 -1.01
N LYS A 68 18.58 -5.57 -0.36
CA LYS A 68 19.29 -6.84 -0.65
C LYS A 68 18.42 -8.06 -0.37
N ASN A 69 17.65 -8.04 0.72
CA ASN A 69 16.72 -9.10 1.03
C ASN A 69 15.60 -9.20 -0.01
N LEU A 70 15.04 -8.06 -0.45
CA LEU A 70 14.04 -8.02 -1.51
C LEU A 70 14.55 -8.62 -2.83
N ASP A 71 15.80 -8.35 -3.25
CA ASP A 71 16.41 -8.96 -4.46
C ASP A 71 16.57 -10.49 -4.32
N ASN A 72 16.91 -10.96 -3.13
CA ASN A 72 16.99 -12.39 -2.85
C ASN A 72 15.60 -13.06 -2.86
N TYR A 73 14.53 -12.34 -2.46
CA TYR A 73 13.15 -12.87 -2.46
C TYR A 73 12.56 -12.98 -3.87
N THR A 74 12.85 -12.06 -4.77
CA THR A 74 12.40 -12.16 -6.17
C THR A 74 13.03 -13.34 -6.90
N LYS A 75 14.13 -13.89 -6.38
CA LYS A 75 14.83 -15.08 -6.91
C LYS A 75 14.49 -16.38 -6.20
N MET A 76 13.86 -16.31 -5.03
CA MET A 76 13.50 -17.51 -4.26
C MET A 76 11.99 -17.75 -4.30
N GLU A 77 11.59 -18.61 -5.21
CA GLU A 77 10.29 -19.29 -5.25
C GLU A 77 10.11 -20.27 -4.07
N TYR A 78 10.95 -20.17 -3.03
CA TYR A 78 11.01 -21.12 -1.92
C TYR A 78 11.06 -20.45 -0.55
N THR A 79 10.08 -20.84 0.26
CA THR A 79 9.95 -20.90 1.73
C THR A 79 9.03 -19.89 2.40
N SER A 80 7.77 -20.28 2.42
CA SER A 80 6.65 -19.71 3.19
C SER A 80 6.92 -19.54 4.72
N ARG A 81 7.86 -20.27 5.30
CA ARG A 81 8.16 -20.23 6.74
C ARG A 81 9.16 -19.17 7.17
N MET A 82 10.06 -18.73 6.31
CA MET A 82 11.04 -17.67 6.61
C MET A 82 10.44 -16.25 6.50
N SER A 83 9.43 -16.09 5.69
CA SER A 83 8.83 -14.76 5.42
C SER A 83 8.21 -14.13 6.66
N SER A 84 7.50 -14.88 7.50
CA SER A 84 6.83 -14.35 8.69
C SER A 84 7.82 -13.84 9.76
N ALA A 85 8.90 -14.56 10.03
CA ALA A 85 9.91 -14.16 11.00
C ALA A 85 10.62 -12.88 10.56
N LEU A 86 10.99 -12.79 9.28
CA LEU A 86 11.63 -11.62 8.70
C LEU A 86 10.73 -10.38 8.68
N ALA A 87 9.39 -10.57 8.47
CA ALA A 87 8.45 -9.47 8.62
C ALA A 87 8.52 -8.85 10.01
N HIS A 88 8.48 -9.70 11.03
CA HIS A 88 8.59 -9.24 12.40
C HIS A 88 9.95 -8.57 12.68
N GLU A 89 11.03 -9.12 12.16
CA GLU A 89 12.37 -8.56 12.33
C GLU A 89 12.57 -7.21 11.61
N ILE A 90 11.86 -6.97 10.49
CA ILE A 90 11.90 -5.69 9.77
C ILE A 90 10.93 -4.67 10.42
N LYS A 91 9.76 -5.10 10.85
CA LYS A 91 8.78 -4.22 11.52
C LYS A 91 9.32 -3.63 12.82
N ASN A 92 10.09 -4.40 13.57
CA ASN A 92 10.63 -3.97 14.86
C ASN A 92 11.54 -2.73 14.77
N PRO A 93 12.58 -2.68 13.91
CA PRO A 93 13.39 -1.47 13.76
C PRO A 93 12.60 -0.30 13.16
N LEU A 94 11.65 -0.54 12.25
CA LEU A 94 10.78 0.52 11.72
C LEU A 94 9.89 1.12 12.81
N ALA A 95 9.32 0.30 13.69
CA ALA A 95 8.56 0.77 14.84
C ALA A 95 9.43 1.61 15.80
N GLY A 96 10.69 1.22 16.02
CA GLY A 96 11.65 1.98 16.80
C GLY A 96 11.96 3.35 16.17
N ILE A 97 12.21 3.39 14.87
CA ILE A 97 12.45 4.63 14.12
C ILE A 97 11.22 5.53 14.17
N ARG A 98 10.03 4.98 13.95
CA ARG A 98 8.76 5.70 14.04
C ARG A 98 8.57 6.35 15.40
N SER A 99 8.77 5.59 16.48
CA SER A 99 8.67 6.11 17.86
C SER A 99 9.67 7.23 18.12
N GLY A 100 10.91 7.09 17.64
CA GLY A 100 11.93 8.13 17.74
C GLY A 100 11.51 9.44 17.05
N ILE A 101 10.98 9.35 15.85
CA ILE A 101 10.50 10.52 15.09
C ILE A 101 9.26 11.15 15.74
N GLN A 102 8.34 10.36 16.28
CA GLN A 102 7.19 10.87 17.03
C GLN A 102 7.60 11.67 18.26
N VAL A 103 8.60 11.17 19.00
CA VAL A 103 9.16 11.89 20.17
C VAL A 103 9.84 13.21 19.73
N LEU A 104 10.57 13.19 18.63
CA LEU A 104 11.20 14.40 18.07
C LEU A 104 10.16 15.40 17.59
N GLY A 105 9.13 14.98 16.88
CA GLY A 105 8.03 15.81 16.42
C GLY A 105 7.23 16.43 17.56
N GLY A 106 7.01 15.66 18.65
CA GLY A 106 6.35 16.15 19.86
C GLY A 106 7.18 17.19 20.64
N ARG A 107 8.50 17.27 20.41
CA ARG A 107 9.41 18.26 21.02
C ARG A 107 9.76 19.39 20.06
N ALA A 108 9.36 19.31 18.80
CA ALA A 108 9.66 20.32 17.79
C ALA A 108 8.94 21.63 18.11
N VAL A 109 9.72 22.70 18.23
CA VAL A 109 9.23 24.05 18.53
C VAL A 109 8.93 24.82 17.24
N LYS A 110 9.60 24.43 16.13
CA LYS A 110 9.45 25.09 14.83
C LYS A 110 8.54 24.27 13.93
N GLU A 111 7.64 24.97 13.24
CA GLU A 111 6.69 24.37 12.30
C GLU A 111 7.38 23.55 11.20
N ASN A 112 8.50 24.04 10.67
CA ASN A 112 9.28 23.31 9.67
C ASN A 112 9.87 21.97 10.19
N GLU A 113 10.24 21.90 11.47
CA GLU A 113 10.73 20.66 12.10
C GLU A 113 9.59 19.65 12.27
N LYS A 114 8.41 20.13 12.62
CA LYS A 114 7.20 19.33 12.73
C LYS A 114 6.78 18.75 11.38
N LEU A 115 6.71 19.60 10.34
CA LEU A 115 6.44 19.17 8.97
C LEU A 115 7.44 18.12 8.46
N LEU A 116 8.72 18.25 8.84
CA LEU A 116 9.74 17.26 8.48
C LEU A 116 9.48 15.93 9.20
N CYS A 117 9.17 15.96 10.49
CA CYS A 117 8.84 14.75 11.25
C CYS A 117 7.59 14.05 10.67
N ASP A 118 6.55 14.80 10.34
CA ASP A 118 5.33 14.28 9.73
C ASP A 118 5.62 13.63 8.37
N SER A 119 6.46 14.25 7.54
CA SER A 119 6.90 13.69 6.26
C SER A 119 7.69 12.39 6.42
N MET A 120 8.55 12.32 7.45
CA MET A 120 9.31 11.10 7.78
C MET A 120 8.41 9.98 8.28
N LEU A 121 7.42 10.29 9.12
CA LEU A 121 6.44 9.32 9.59
C LEU A 121 5.63 8.75 8.43
N HIS A 122 5.23 9.61 7.50
CA HIS A 122 4.51 9.19 6.29
C HIS A 122 5.33 8.22 5.43
N GLU A 123 6.63 8.48 5.27
CA GLU A 123 7.51 7.60 4.51
C GLU A 123 7.75 6.25 5.22
N ILE A 124 7.85 6.23 6.55
CA ILE A 124 7.97 4.99 7.32
C ILE A 124 6.68 4.17 7.23
N ASP A 125 5.53 4.81 7.31
CA ASP A 125 4.24 4.13 7.17
C ASP A 125 4.09 3.55 5.76
N ARG A 126 4.57 4.26 4.73
CA ARG A 126 4.62 3.77 3.34
C ARG A 126 5.51 2.52 3.21
N VAL A 127 6.73 2.56 3.75
CA VAL A 127 7.66 1.40 3.71
C VAL A 127 7.08 0.22 4.48
N THR A 128 6.46 0.46 5.64
CA THR A 128 5.80 -0.58 6.44
C THR A 128 4.66 -1.23 5.67
N GLY A 129 3.87 -0.42 4.95
CA GLY A 129 2.82 -0.90 4.04
C GLY A 129 3.38 -1.82 2.96
N LEU A 130 4.45 -1.41 2.27
CA LEU A 130 5.10 -2.22 1.24
C LEU A 130 5.60 -3.57 1.74
N ILE A 131 6.16 -3.59 2.94
CA ILE A 131 6.61 -4.83 3.58
C ILE A 131 5.42 -5.75 3.84
N ASN A 132 4.31 -5.21 4.37
CA ASN A 132 3.09 -5.99 4.58
C ASN A 132 2.54 -6.56 3.26
N ASP A 133 2.55 -5.76 2.20
CA ASP A 133 2.11 -6.16 0.87
C ASP A 133 2.95 -7.33 0.32
N LEU A 134 4.27 -7.25 0.44
CA LEU A 134 5.18 -8.33 0.06
C LEU A 134 4.93 -9.61 0.85
N PHE A 135 4.63 -9.49 2.16
CA PHE A 135 4.32 -10.66 2.98
C PHE A 135 2.99 -11.29 2.60
N THR A 136 1.97 -10.50 2.32
CA THR A 136 0.69 -11.00 1.81
C THR A 136 0.87 -11.84 0.54
N LEU A 137 1.81 -11.45 -0.34
CA LEU A 137 2.14 -12.22 -1.53
C LEU A 137 2.97 -13.50 -1.25
N SER A 138 3.77 -13.51 -0.18
CA SER A 138 4.74 -14.58 0.09
C SER A 138 4.22 -15.69 1.00
N VAL A 139 3.32 -15.37 1.94
CA VAL A 139 2.87 -16.31 2.99
C VAL A 139 1.47 -16.83 2.68
N LYS A 140 1.32 -18.16 2.72
CA LYS A 140 -0.01 -18.78 2.77
C LYS A 140 -0.47 -18.72 4.22
N LYS A 141 -1.37 -17.81 4.54
CA LYS A 141 -1.99 -17.69 5.85
C LYS A 141 -3.13 -18.70 5.97
N ASP A 142 -3.34 -19.26 7.16
CA ASP A 142 -4.55 -20.01 7.42
C ASP A 142 -5.73 -19.04 7.34
N ASN A 143 -6.62 -19.26 6.37
CA ASN A 143 -7.80 -18.45 6.14
C ASN A 143 -8.84 -18.73 7.23
N ASN A 144 -9.27 -17.68 7.90
CA ASN A 144 -10.40 -17.72 8.83
C ASN A 144 -11.70 -17.38 8.08
N ARG A 145 -12.07 -18.23 7.09
CA ARG A 145 -13.31 -18.04 6.33
C ARG A 145 -14.50 -18.38 7.19
N HIS A 146 -15.50 -17.51 7.18
CA HIS A 146 -16.80 -17.67 7.82
C HIS A 146 -17.86 -16.90 7.05
N VAL A 147 -19.10 -17.16 7.35
CA VAL A 147 -20.22 -16.40 6.76
C VAL A 147 -20.39 -15.09 7.52
N PHE A 148 -20.43 -13.98 6.79
CA PHE A 148 -20.65 -12.65 7.36
C PHE A 148 -21.48 -11.76 6.42
N PRO A 149 -22.12 -10.67 6.96
CA PRO A 149 -22.88 -9.72 6.14
C PRO A 149 -21.94 -8.93 5.22
N ALA A 150 -22.05 -9.16 3.91
CA ALA A 150 -21.22 -8.51 2.89
C ALA A 150 -21.45 -7.00 2.82
N ASP A 151 -22.69 -6.57 2.99
CA ASP A 151 -23.10 -5.17 2.99
C ASP A 151 -22.56 -4.40 4.22
N ALA A 152 -22.32 -5.07 5.35
CA ALA A 152 -21.71 -4.44 6.52
C ALA A 152 -20.24 -4.04 6.23
N VAL A 153 -19.45 -4.94 5.66
CA VAL A 153 -18.06 -4.68 5.25
C VAL A 153 -18.01 -3.58 4.19
N LEU A 154 -18.91 -3.63 3.20
CA LEU A 154 -18.96 -2.60 2.17
C LEU A 154 -19.26 -1.23 2.77
N ARG A 155 -20.25 -1.11 3.68
CA ARG A 155 -20.58 0.17 4.34
C ARG A 155 -19.43 0.70 5.17
N GLU A 156 -18.70 -0.15 5.89
CA GLU A 156 -17.53 0.24 6.65
C GLU A 156 -16.46 0.85 5.74
N VAL A 157 -16.07 0.13 4.68
CA VAL A 157 -15.08 0.59 3.71
C VAL A 157 -15.56 1.87 3.00
N ALA A 158 -16.82 1.92 2.61
CA ALA A 158 -17.43 3.07 1.95
C ALA A 158 -17.36 4.34 2.82
N SER A 159 -17.57 4.21 4.13
CA SER A 159 -17.54 5.36 5.05
C SER A 159 -16.16 6.05 5.10
N ILE A 160 -15.10 5.28 4.93
CA ILE A 160 -13.71 5.78 4.90
C ILE A 160 -13.46 6.51 3.58
N TYR A 161 -13.76 5.87 2.46
CA TYR A 161 -13.47 6.42 1.14
C TYR A 161 -14.40 7.57 0.72
N ALA A 162 -15.65 7.61 1.20
CA ALA A 162 -16.55 8.73 0.93
C ALA A 162 -15.94 10.08 1.33
N LYS A 163 -15.32 10.13 2.51
CA LYS A 163 -14.66 11.33 3.01
C LYS A 163 -13.41 11.70 2.19
N GLU A 164 -12.63 10.70 1.80
CA GLU A 164 -11.45 10.90 0.96
C GLU A 164 -11.82 11.37 -0.44
N CYS A 165 -12.85 10.79 -1.06
CA CYS A 165 -13.38 11.19 -2.36
C CYS A 165 -13.90 12.63 -2.33
N GLU A 166 -14.66 13.01 -1.29
CA GLU A 166 -15.14 14.38 -1.10
C GLU A 166 -13.98 15.39 -1.06
N GLN A 167 -12.93 15.09 -0.29
CA GLN A 167 -11.74 15.94 -0.18
C GLN A 167 -10.98 16.08 -1.50
N GLN A 168 -11.06 15.08 -2.38
CA GLN A 168 -10.37 15.04 -3.68
C GLN A 168 -11.28 15.42 -4.85
N ASN A 169 -12.52 15.89 -4.58
CA ASN A 169 -13.51 16.29 -5.59
C ASN A 169 -13.85 15.15 -6.58
N VAL A 170 -14.02 13.92 -6.04
CA VAL A 170 -14.41 12.71 -6.77
C VAL A 170 -15.81 12.28 -6.32
N ALA A 171 -16.71 12.00 -7.26
CA ALA A 171 -18.03 11.45 -6.96
C ALA A 171 -17.90 9.99 -6.49
N PHE A 172 -18.50 9.67 -5.34
CA PHE A 172 -18.48 8.33 -4.77
C PHE A 172 -19.90 7.81 -4.58
N GLU A 173 -20.24 6.73 -5.25
CA GLU A 173 -21.55 6.11 -5.19
C GLU A 173 -21.45 4.71 -4.58
N THR A 174 -22.45 4.34 -3.80
CA THR A 174 -22.55 2.99 -3.22
C THR A 174 -23.91 2.38 -3.49
N ASP A 175 -23.91 1.09 -3.86
CA ASP A 175 -25.12 0.30 -4.01
C ASP A 175 -24.97 -1.00 -3.19
N CYS A 176 -25.82 -1.16 -2.17
CA CYS A 176 -25.70 -2.24 -1.19
C CYS A 176 -27.00 -3.05 -1.15
N THR A 177 -26.91 -4.28 -1.60
CA THR A 177 -27.94 -5.29 -1.32
C THR A 177 -27.54 -6.07 -0.08
N ALA A 178 -28.46 -6.25 0.87
CA ALA A 178 -28.23 -7.08 2.05
C ALA A 178 -28.01 -8.54 1.62
N CYS A 179 -26.81 -9.05 1.84
CA CYS A 179 -26.41 -10.40 1.46
C CYS A 179 -25.26 -10.91 2.33
N GLU A 180 -25.10 -12.23 2.34
CA GLU A 180 -24.02 -12.92 3.06
C GLU A 180 -22.91 -13.34 2.09
N VAL A 181 -21.70 -13.49 2.61
CA VAL A 181 -20.55 -14.00 1.87
C VAL A 181 -19.74 -14.94 2.75
N PHE A 182 -19.19 -16.01 2.14
CA PHE A 182 -18.29 -16.95 2.81
C PHE A 182 -16.84 -16.66 2.43
N ALA A 183 -16.14 -15.92 3.28
CA ALA A 183 -14.76 -15.48 3.05
C ALA A 183 -14.05 -15.11 4.38
N ASP A 184 -12.78 -14.71 4.32
CA ASP A 184 -12.10 -14.01 5.42
C ASP A 184 -12.44 -12.52 5.35
N GLU A 185 -13.08 -12.03 6.40
CA GLU A 185 -13.60 -10.66 6.47
C GLU A 185 -12.48 -9.60 6.41
N ASN A 186 -11.30 -9.87 7.02
CA ASN A 186 -10.16 -8.95 6.99
C ASN A 186 -9.51 -8.91 5.61
N GLU A 187 -9.41 -10.07 4.95
CA GLU A 187 -8.88 -10.16 3.59
C GLU A 187 -9.84 -9.50 2.59
N MET A 188 -11.16 -9.58 2.82
CA MET A 188 -12.16 -8.84 2.04
C MET A 188 -11.93 -7.33 2.14
N ARG A 189 -11.79 -6.79 3.36
CA ARG A 189 -11.46 -5.37 3.54
C ARG A 189 -10.19 -4.99 2.80
N GLN A 190 -9.15 -5.79 2.90
CA GLN A 190 -7.87 -5.54 2.22
C GLN A 190 -8.01 -5.53 0.70
N MET A 191 -8.79 -6.45 0.12
CA MET A 191 -9.08 -6.44 -1.32
C MET A 191 -9.79 -5.16 -1.75
N LEU A 192 -10.84 -4.76 -1.03
CA LEU A 192 -11.59 -3.53 -1.34
C LEU A 192 -10.72 -2.27 -1.18
N TYR A 193 -9.89 -2.17 -0.15
CA TYR A 193 -8.94 -1.06 0.01
C TYR A 193 -7.96 -0.96 -1.16
N ASN A 194 -7.41 -2.07 -1.61
CA ASN A 194 -6.51 -2.09 -2.77
C ASN A 194 -7.21 -1.64 -4.06
N LEU A 195 -8.42 -2.09 -4.30
CA LEU A 195 -9.20 -1.70 -5.48
C LEU A 195 -9.57 -0.22 -5.45
N LEU A 196 -10.11 0.28 -4.34
CA LEU A 196 -10.50 1.68 -4.19
C LEU A 196 -9.30 2.62 -4.27
N THR A 197 -8.16 2.25 -3.66
CA THR A 197 -6.91 3.02 -3.79
C THR A 197 -6.45 3.10 -5.25
N ASN A 198 -6.59 2.02 -6.02
CA ASN A 198 -6.27 2.03 -7.45
C ASN A 198 -7.22 2.94 -8.23
N SER A 199 -8.52 2.88 -7.96
CA SER A 199 -9.53 3.74 -8.57
C SER A 199 -9.29 5.22 -8.26
N MET A 200 -8.98 5.57 -6.99
CA MET A 200 -8.61 6.94 -6.58
C MET A 200 -7.39 7.50 -7.31
N ARG A 201 -6.45 6.63 -7.70
CA ARG A 201 -5.26 7.04 -8.49
C ARG A 201 -5.56 7.15 -9.99
N ALA A 202 -6.60 6.49 -10.47
CA ALA A 202 -6.96 6.43 -11.88
C ALA A 202 -7.90 7.56 -12.32
N VAL A 203 -8.77 8.03 -11.42
CA VAL A 203 -9.79 9.04 -11.73
C VAL A 203 -9.24 10.48 -11.73
N SER A 204 -9.92 11.35 -12.45
CA SER A 204 -9.64 12.79 -12.45
C SER A 204 -10.10 13.45 -11.14
N ARG A 205 -9.42 14.52 -10.72
CA ARG A 205 -9.74 15.31 -9.51
C ARG A 205 -10.35 16.66 -9.84
N ASP A 206 -10.79 16.83 -11.07
CA ASP A 206 -11.42 18.07 -11.58
C ASP A 206 -12.96 18.10 -11.39
N GLY A 207 -13.52 17.16 -10.64
CA GLY A 207 -14.95 17.01 -10.40
C GLY A 207 -15.65 16.07 -11.38
N THR A 208 -14.93 15.52 -12.39
CA THR A 208 -15.49 14.54 -13.34
C THR A 208 -15.23 13.10 -12.92
N GLY A 209 -14.31 12.87 -11.96
CA GLY A 209 -13.97 11.56 -11.44
C GLY A 209 -15.14 10.93 -10.70
N LYS A 210 -15.40 9.65 -10.98
CA LYS A 210 -16.47 8.88 -10.36
C LYS A 210 -15.98 7.49 -9.99
N ILE A 211 -16.33 7.05 -8.78
CA ILE A 211 -16.07 5.69 -8.28
C ILE A 211 -17.39 5.13 -7.76
N CYS A 212 -17.69 3.90 -8.11
CA CYS A 212 -18.84 3.15 -7.63
C CYS A 212 -18.38 1.88 -6.91
N LEU A 213 -18.91 1.66 -5.70
CA LEU A 213 -18.69 0.45 -4.90
C LEU A 213 -20.04 -0.21 -4.66
N SER A 214 -20.20 -1.46 -5.10
CA SER A 214 -21.47 -2.19 -4.93
C SER A 214 -21.26 -3.62 -4.46
N VAL A 215 -22.31 -4.17 -3.83
CA VAL A 215 -22.43 -5.58 -3.51
C VAL A 215 -23.84 -6.09 -3.85
N SER A 216 -23.89 -7.24 -4.49
CA SER A 216 -25.12 -7.92 -4.85
C SER A 216 -24.98 -9.42 -4.71
N SER A 217 -26.09 -10.14 -4.55
CA SER A 217 -26.09 -11.60 -4.52
C SER A 217 -27.09 -12.12 -5.55
N ASP A 218 -26.64 -13.09 -6.33
CA ASP A 218 -27.47 -13.81 -7.30
C ASP A 218 -27.02 -15.26 -7.39
N GLY A 219 -27.98 -16.19 -7.48
CA GLY A 219 -27.72 -17.62 -7.69
C GLY A 219 -26.81 -18.28 -6.63
N GLY A 220 -26.77 -17.77 -5.38
CA GLY A 220 -25.91 -18.30 -4.32
C GLY A 220 -24.47 -17.76 -4.38
N MET A 221 -24.22 -16.78 -5.25
CA MET A 221 -22.93 -16.09 -5.36
C MET A 221 -23.08 -14.63 -4.93
N THR A 222 -22.11 -14.14 -4.17
CA THR A 222 -22.04 -12.73 -3.77
C THR A 222 -20.92 -12.04 -4.53
N THR A 223 -21.26 -10.93 -5.18
CA THR A 223 -20.35 -10.16 -6.02
C THR A 223 -20.12 -8.77 -5.44
N PHE A 224 -18.88 -8.45 -5.10
CA PHE A 224 -18.42 -7.09 -4.84
C PHE A 224 -17.90 -6.50 -6.14
N CYS A 225 -18.31 -5.27 -6.45
CA CYS A 225 -17.89 -4.58 -7.66
C CYS A 225 -17.34 -3.20 -7.31
N VAL A 226 -16.14 -2.91 -7.82
CA VAL A 226 -15.51 -1.57 -7.80
C VAL A 226 -15.38 -1.12 -9.24
N SER A 227 -15.98 0.01 -9.58
CA SER A 227 -15.94 0.60 -10.92
C SER A 227 -15.51 2.06 -10.84
N ASP A 228 -14.66 2.49 -11.75
CA ASP A 228 -14.22 3.87 -11.90
C ASP A 228 -14.30 4.33 -13.36
N ASN A 229 -14.42 5.63 -13.58
CA ASN A 229 -14.34 6.27 -14.89
C ASN A 229 -12.97 6.90 -15.18
N GLY A 230 -11.90 6.31 -14.61
CA GLY A 230 -10.55 6.82 -14.74
C GLY A 230 -9.94 6.59 -16.13
N LYS A 231 -8.61 6.69 -16.19
CA LYS A 231 -7.86 6.56 -17.44
C LYS A 231 -7.97 5.19 -18.12
N GLY A 232 -8.38 4.16 -17.40
CA GLY A 232 -8.46 2.78 -17.90
C GLY A 232 -7.11 2.18 -18.31
N MET A 233 -7.17 1.02 -18.95
CA MET A 233 -6.04 0.22 -19.40
C MET A 233 -6.28 -0.32 -20.82
N ASN A 234 -5.24 -0.43 -21.62
CA ASN A 234 -5.28 -1.18 -22.88
C ASN A 234 -5.15 -2.69 -22.62
N GLU A 235 -5.31 -3.51 -23.65
CA GLU A 235 -5.29 -4.98 -23.53
C GLU A 235 -3.96 -5.52 -22.98
N GLU A 236 -2.83 -4.94 -23.36
CA GLU A 236 -1.51 -5.34 -22.87
C GLU A 236 -1.35 -5.02 -21.38
N GLU A 237 -1.77 -3.82 -20.98
CA GLU A 237 -1.78 -3.36 -19.61
C GLU A 237 -2.69 -4.24 -18.74
N LEU A 238 -3.90 -4.54 -19.24
CA LEU A 238 -4.89 -5.36 -18.54
C LEU A 238 -4.37 -6.78 -18.27
N LYS A 239 -3.69 -7.40 -19.25
CA LYS A 239 -3.07 -8.71 -19.09
C LYS A 239 -2.01 -8.71 -18.00
N ARG A 240 -1.22 -7.65 -17.91
CA ARG A 240 -0.10 -7.52 -16.97
C ARG A 240 -0.49 -6.90 -15.62
N ALA A 241 -1.68 -6.31 -15.52
CA ALA A 241 -2.13 -5.58 -14.33
C ALA A 241 -2.09 -6.40 -13.02
N ARG A 242 -2.16 -7.76 -13.14
CA ARG A 242 -2.07 -8.69 -11.99
C ARG A 242 -0.64 -9.13 -11.68
N GLU A 243 0.34 -8.79 -12.53
CA GLU A 243 1.75 -9.13 -12.27
C GLU A 243 2.28 -8.27 -11.11
N PRO A 244 2.96 -8.87 -10.12
CA PRO A 244 3.62 -8.11 -9.07
C PRO A 244 4.62 -7.11 -9.68
N PHE A 245 4.69 -5.92 -9.07
CA PHE A 245 5.57 -4.80 -9.49
C PHE A 245 5.22 -4.16 -10.84
N TYR A 246 4.18 -4.59 -11.53
CA TYR A 246 3.72 -3.90 -12.73
C TYR A 246 2.92 -2.65 -12.36
N THR A 247 3.42 -1.48 -12.76
CA THR A 247 2.74 -0.20 -12.52
C THR A 247 3.15 0.83 -13.58
N LYS A 248 2.21 1.70 -13.94
CA LYS A 248 2.46 2.94 -14.71
C LYS A 248 2.25 4.19 -13.85
N SER A 249 1.94 4.01 -12.57
CA SER A 249 1.80 5.12 -11.65
C SER A 249 3.17 5.53 -11.10
N ILE A 250 3.49 6.82 -11.14
CA ILE A 250 4.75 7.39 -10.66
C ILE A 250 4.99 7.08 -9.17
N ASN A 251 3.92 6.92 -8.39
CA ASN A 251 3.98 6.65 -6.95
C ASN A 251 3.44 5.25 -6.59
N GLY A 252 3.18 4.39 -7.57
CA GLY A 252 2.66 3.05 -7.35
C GLY A 252 3.80 2.01 -7.33
N VAL A 253 3.69 1.01 -6.45
CA VAL A 253 4.66 -0.10 -6.36
C VAL A 253 4.23 -1.29 -7.21
N GLY A 254 2.97 -1.29 -7.69
CA GLY A 254 2.45 -2.36 -8.54
C GLY A 254 2.14 -3.66 -7.79
N LEU A 255 1.84 -3.60 -6.49
CA LEU A 255 1.51 -4.77 -5.69
C LEU A 255 -0.01 -4.94 -5.46
N GLY A 256 -0.79 -3.86 -5.50
CA GLY A 256 -2.19 -3.88 -5.08
C GLY A 256 -3.06 -4.92 -5.78
N LEU A 257 -3.05 -4.99 -7.13
CA LEU A 257 -3.84 -5.98 -7.87
C LEU A 257 -3.28 -7.40 -7.75
N ALA A 258 -1.96 -7.56 -7.61
CA ALA A 258 -1.35 -8.86 -7.33
C ALA A 258 -1.79 -9.40 -5.96
N ILE A 259 -1.90 -8.53 -4.94
CA ILE A 259 -2.45 -8.87 -3.62
C ILE A 259 -3.92 -9.27 -3.74
N VAL A 260 -4.74 -8.50 -4.45
CA VAL A 260 -6.14 -8.86 -4.68
C VAL A 260 -6.25 -10.23 -5.34
N ASN A 261 -5.45 -10.50 -6.39
CA ASN A 261 -5.42 -11.81 -7.05
C ASN A 261 -5.04 -12.94 -6.08
N ARG A 262 -4.05 -12.72 -5.22
CA ARG A 262 -3.64 -13.70 -4.22
C ARG A 262 -4.72 -13.96 -3.17
N LEU A 263 -5.31 -12.90 -2.62
CA LEU A 263 -6.32 -13.02 -1.57
C LEU A 263 -7.62 -13.66 -2.09
N ILE A 264 -8.03 -13.36 -3.33
CA ILE A 264 -9.21 -13.99 -3.91
C ILE A 264 -9.02 -15.49 -4.15
N GLU A 265 -7.82 -15.91 -4.59
CA GLU A 265 -7.46 -17.32 -4.71
C GLU A 265 -7.50 -18.03 -3.35
N GLN A 266 -6.98 -17.39 -2.29
CA GLN A 266 -7.00 -17.93 -0.92
C GLN A 266 -8.43 -18.09 -0.39
N ASN A 267 -9.34 -17.20 -0.77
CA ASN A 267 -10.75 -17.26 -0.39
C ASN A 267 -11.62 -18.10 -1.35
N HIS A 268 -11.00 -18.81 -2.33
CA HIS A 268 -11.70 -19.58 -3.35
C HIS A 268 -12.70 -18.78 -4.19
N GLY A 269 -12.49 -17.46 -4.29
CA GLY A 269 -13.28 -16.57 -5.12
C GLY A 269 -12.77 -16.50 -6.57
N LYS A 270 -13.47 -15.71 -7.39
CA LYS A 270 -13.11 -15.39 -8.77
C LYS A 270 -13.00 -13.89 -8.94
N MET A 271 -11.95 -13.40 -9.63
CA MET A 271 -11.80 -12.01 -10.01
C MET A 271 -12.01 -11.83 -11.51
N GLU A 272 -12.93 -10.97 -11.86
CA GLU A 272 -13.15 -10.51 -13.23
C GLU A 272 -12.78 -9.04 -13.33
N MET A 273 -12.16 -8.65 -14.44
CA MET A 273 -11.68 -7.29 -14.65
C MET A 273 -11.92 -6.87 -16.09
N GLU A 274 -12.55 -5.71 -16.27
CA GLU A 274 -12.82 -5.07 -17.54
C GLU A 274 -12.24 -3.67 -17.51
N SER A 275 -11.55 -3.27 -18.58
CA SER A 275 -11.00 -1.92 -18.69
C SER A 275 -10.76 -1.57 -20.15
N ALA A 276 -10.92 -0.28 -20.48
CA ALA A 276 -10.55 0.27 -21.79
C ALA A 276 -9.98 1.67 -21.59
N PRO A 277 -9.05 2.12 -22.45
CA PRO A 277 -8.47 3.46 -22.37
C PRO A 277 -9.53 4.55 -22.39
N GLY A 278 -9.53 5.42 -21.39
CA GLY A 278 -10.48 6.51 -21.22
C GLY A 278 -11.89 6.10 -20.77
N CYS A 279 -12.16 4.80 -20.56
CA CYS A 279 -13.46 4.28 -20.11
C CYS A 279 -13.46 3.82 -18.64
N GLY A 280 -12.29 3.91 -17.98
CA GLY A 280 -12.15 3.46 -16.61
C GLY A 280 -11.91 1.96 -16.47
N THR A 281 -12.09 1.46 -15.25
CA THR A 281 -11.88 0.07 -14.87
C THR A 281 -13.03 -0.44 -14.01
N THR A 282 -13.47 -1.67 -14.26
CA THR A 282 -14.44 -2.38 -13.41
C THR A 282 -13.82 -3.69 -12.96
N VAL A 283 -13.79 -3.92 -11.66
CA VAL A 283 -13.31 -5.16 -11.04
C VAL A 283 -14.43 -5.78 -10.24
N ARG A 284 -14.71 -7.07 -10.50
CA ARG A 284 -15.69 -7.87 -9.76
C ARG A 284 -14.99 -8.96 -8.99
N LEU A 285 -15.29 -9.06 -7.70
CA LEU A 285 -14.86 -10.12 -6.81
C LEU A 285 -16.07 -10.99 -6.47
N ILE A 286 -16.04 -12.25 -6.89
CA ILE A 286 -17.18 -13.17 -6.85
C ILE A 286 -16.85 -14.30 -5.87
N PHE A 287 -17.73 -14.53 -4.90
CA PHE A 287 -17.58 -15.54 -3.86
C PHE A 287 -18.89 -16.32 -3.69
N GLU A 288 -18.81 -17.46 -3.04
CA GLU A 288 -19.99 -18.16 -2.55
C GLU A 288 -20.65 -17.39 -1.40
N SER A 289 -21.98 -17.37 -1.37
CA SER A 289 -22.73 -16.71 -0.30
C SER A 289 -22.72 -17.51 1.00
N ARG A 290 -22.55 -18.87 0.92
CA ARG A 290 -22.54 -19.81 2.05
C ARG A 290 -21.52 -20.91 1.79
N ASP A 291 -21.10 -21.60 2.86
CA ASP A 291 -20.23 -22.78 2.75
C ASP A 291 -21.00 -23.92 2.06
N GLU A 292 -20.45 -24.49 0.98
CA GLU A 292 -21.05 -25.65 0.30
C GLU A 292 -21.12 -26.89 1.18
N HIS A 293 -20.27 -27.00 2.22
CA HIS A 293 -20.27 -28.11 3.16
C HIS A 293 -21.48 -28.11 4.12
N GLU A 294 -22.12 -26.96 4.39
CA GLU A 294 -23.36 -26.92 5.18
C GLU A 294 -24.59 -27.39 4.42
N LYS A 295 -24.57 -27.42 3.08
CA LYS A 295 -25.67 -27.95 2.26
C LYS A 295 -25.91 -29.44 2.39
N GLY A 296 -24.99 -30.18 3.03
CA GLY A 296 -25.04 -31.65 3.16
C GLY A 296 -25.71 -32.17 4.44
N THR A 297 -26.04 -31.32 5.42
CA THR A 297 -26.56 -31.72 6.73
C THR A 297 -28.06 -31.52 6.91
N ASP A 298 -28.74 -30.91 5.94
CA ASP A 298 -30.21 -30.69 5.97
C ASP A 298 -30.99 -31.66 5.03
N ARG A 299 -30.66 -32.96 5.09
CA ARG A 299 -31.49 -34.03 4.49
C ARG A 299 -31.74 -35.18 5.43
#